data_a7892b0f36bbfec94748a09b4d283db1
#
_entry.id   a7892b0f36bbfec94748a09b4d283db1
#
_cell.length_a   1.000
_cell.length_b   1.000
_cell.length_c   1.000
_cell.angle_alpha   90.00
_cell.angle_beta   90.00
_cell.angle_gamma   90.00
#
_symmetry.space_group_name_H-M   'P 1'
#
loop_
_entity.id
_entity.type
_entity.pdbx_description
1 polymer ?
#
loop_
_entity_poly.entity_id
_entity_poly.type
_entity_poly.pdbx_seq_one_letter_code
_entity_poly.pdbx_strand_id
1 'polypeptide(L)'
;MAAKTAVLNRGTLISGLSTSALPIRGKTALIPVLFAALALSACSTTSSTDVITVDRAQGSQENISSLSAVINANPNDPEGYNVRGTAYGRGGEFSRALDDFNRAIQLNPQFYQAYANRALVYRNMGKPADAANDYNRALQINANYDVAYIGRGNIYRQAGRTNEAFNDFNRAIQLNTTDGRAYHGRGLIFQLRGQHDQAIDDFSKAISLSPGSPEPYNGRGISYVALNNDDNAFADFNRAIEMNDKIAESWANQALVYERRGDKSRAYRSYSHAVRLDPNYKPAIDGAARTRSGGNS
;
A
#
# COMPACT_ATOMS: atom_id res chain seq x y z
N MET A 1 -47.04 25.07 27.96
CA MET A 1 -47.39 26.28 27.17
C MET A 1 -46.73 26.11 25.81
N ALA A 2 -47.45 25.62 24.91
CA ALA A 2 -48.17 26.28 23.77
C ALA A 2 -47.16 26.73 22.72
N ALA A 3 -46.97 26.05 21.61
CA ALA A 3 -47.80 25.77 20.42
C ALA A 3 -47.87 26.99 19.46
N LYS A 4 -47.53 26.72 18.23
CA LYS A 4 -48.29 26.95 16.95
C LYS A 4 -47.33 27.19 15.80
N THR A 5 -47.21 26.29 14.82
CA THR A 5 -48.12 26.02 13.69
C THR A 5 -48.45 27.24 12.81
N ALA A 6 -48.12 27.14 11.51
CA ALA A 6 -48.97 27.38 10.36
C ALA A 6 -48.11 27.58 9.10
N VAL A 7 -48.16 26.79 8.07
CA VAL A 7 -49.17 26.42 7.06
C VAL A 7 -49.18 27.37 5.82
N LEU A 8 -48.84 26.74 4.66
CA LEU A 8 -49.48 26.81 3.31
C LEU A 8 -49.65 28.15 2.56
N ASN A 9 -49.25 28.21 1.30
CA ASN A 9 -50.13 28.25 0.11
C ASN A 9 -49.33 28.28 -1.19
N ARG A 10 -49.46 27.36 -2.07
CA ARG A 10 -50.40 27.18 -3.22
C ARG A 10 -50.41 28.29 -4.27
N GLY A 11 -50.13 27.83 -5.48
CA GLY A 11 -50.89 28.12 -6.71
C GLY A 11 -50.16 29.07 -7.66
N THR A 12 -50.12 28.93 -8.93
CA THR A 12 -51.08 28.37 -9.88
C THR A 12 -50.40 28.24 -11.26
N LEU A 13 -50.83 27.29 -12.00
CA LEU A 13 -50.72 27.06 -13.46
C LEU A 13 -51.14 28.28 -14.29
N ILE A 14 -50.53 28.47 -15.46
CA ILE A 14 -51.27 28.77 -16.70
C ILE A 14 -50.55 28.16 -17.91
N SER A 15 -51.34 27.50 -18.66
CA SER A 15 -51.32 26.82 -19.94
C SER A 15 -51.07 27.69 -21.17
N GLY A 16 -50.44 27.08 -22.17
CA GLY A 16 -51.03 27.00 -23.51
C GLY A 16 -50.53 27.96 -24.58
N LEU A 17 -50.06 27.45 -25.65
CA LEU A 17 -50.62 27.50 -27.03
C LEU A 17 -49.57 27.11 -28.08
N SER A 18 -49.82 26.16 -28.72
CA SER A 18 -49.91 25.55 -30.03
C SER A 18 -49.59 26.40 -31.26
N THR A 19 -49.07 25.66 -32.25
CA THR A 19 -49.09 25.83 -33.73
C THR A 19 -47.99 26.72 -34.32
N SER A 20 -47.27 26.33 -35.36
CA SER A 20 -47.56 25.60 -36.59
C SER A 20 -46.29 25.37 -37.40
N ALA A 21 -46.25 24.25 -38.07
CA ALA A 21 -45.24 23.88 -39.05
C ALA A 21 -45.38 24.62 -40.38
N LEU A 22 -44.20 24.87 -41.01
CA LEU A 22 -44.14 24.86 -42.52
C LEU A 22 -42.67 24.61 -42.93
N PRO A 23 -42.39 23.90 -44.00
CA PRO A 23 -41.11 23.35 -44.36
C PRO A 23 -40.32 24.24 -45.31
N ILE A 24 -39.00 24.36 -45.11
CA ILE A 24 -38.12 24.88 -46.17
C ILE A 24 -37.07 23.84 -46.48
N ARG A 25 -37.13 23.30 -47.68
CA ARG A 25 -36.05 22.53 -48.33
C ARG A 25 -34.85 23.44 -48.56
N GLY A 26 -33.68 22.99 -48.11
CA GLY A 26 -32.42 23.66 -48.44
C GLY A 26 -31.21 22.77 -48.13
N LYS A 27 -30.76 22.06 -49.16
CA LYS A 27 -29.40 21.55 -49.47
C LYS A 27 -28.43 21.31 -48.31
N THR A 28 -28.15 20.05 -48.15
CA THR A 28 -27.08 19.45 -47.39
C THR A 28 -25.69 20.06 -47.71
N ALA A 29 -25.10 20.72 -46.76
CA ALA A 29 -23.65 20.91 -46.70
C ALA A 29 -23.17 20.17 -45.47
N LEU A 30 -22.49 19.03 -45.66
CA LEU A 30 -21.76 18.28 -44.66
C LEU A 30 -20.55 19.12 -44.26
N ILE A 31 -20.61 19.73 -43.08
CA ILE A 31 -19.44 20.26 -42.39
C ILE A 31 -18.95 19.17 -41.47
N PRO A 32 -17.72 18.65 -41.63
CA PRO A 32 -17.16 17.73 -40.66
C PRO A 32 -16.85 18.53 -39.37
N VAL A 33 -17.64 18.28 -38.33
CA VAL A 33 -17.30 18.75 -36.99
C VAL A 33 -16.09 17.95 -36.53
N LEU A 34 -14.95 18.60 -36.60
CA LEU A 34 -13.70 18.11 -36.02
C LEU A 34 -13.86 18.17 -34.49
N PHE A 35 -14.19 17.04 -33.88
CA PHE A 35 -14.08 16.89 -32.43
C PHE A 35 -12.60 16.93 -32.07
N ALA A 36 -12.10 18.12 -31.72
CA ALA A 36 -10.86 18.24 -30.98
C ALA A 36 -11.10 17.65 -29.58
N ALA A 37 -10.78 16.39 -29.41
CA ALA A 37 -10.64 15.80 -28.08
C ALA A 37 -9.48 16.53 -27.36
N LEU A 38 -9.81 17.53 -26.56
CA LEU A 38 -8.92 18.03 -25.53
C LEU A 38 -8.68 16.87 -24.56
N ALA A 39 -7.59 16.13 -24.79
CA ALA A 39 -6.99 15.29 -23.78
C ALA A 39 -6.55 16.21 -22.64
N LEU A 40 -7.41 16.37 -21.63
CA LEU A 40 -7.01 16.81 -20.32
C LEU A 40 -6.05 15.74 -19.81
N SER A 41 -4.76 15.95 -20.05
CA SER A 41 -3.71 15.29 -19.26
C SER A 41 -3.91 15.74 -17.82
N ALA A 42 -4.74 14.98 -17.09
CA ALA A 42 -4.68 14.98 -15.66
C ALA A 42 -3.25 14.52 -15.33
N CYS A 43 -2.37 15.48 -15.01
CA CYS A 43 -1.20 15.19 -14.21
C CYS A 43 -1.73 14.63 -12.89
N SER A 44 -1.94 13.33 -12.84
CA SER A 44 -1.97 12.62 -11.58
C SER A 44 -0.56 12.79 -11.01
N THR A 45 -0.40 13.76 -10.12
CA THR A 45 0.67 13.72 -9.13
C THR A 45 0.39 12.50 -8.27
N THR A 46 0.75 11.32 -8.79
CA THR A 46 0.99 10.17 -7.95
C THR A 46 2.15 10.60 -7.06
N SER A 47 1.82 10.98 -5.81
CA SER A 47 2.79 11.00 -4.73
C SER A 47 3.34 9.57 -4.70
N SER A 48 4.49 9.38 -5.35
CA SER A 48 5.21 8.12 -5.33
C SER A 48 5.57 7.87 -3.88
N THR A 49 4.84 6.97 -3.24
CA THR A 49 5.26 6.39 -1.98
C THR A 49 6.60 5.71 -2.25
N ASP A 50 7.68 6.30 -1.73
CA ASP A 50 9.06 5.89 -1.96
C ASP A 50 9.38 4.54 -1.30
N VAL A 51 8.66 3.49 -1.68
CA VAL A 51 9.05 2.12 -1.38
C VAL A 51 9.88 1.63 -2.54
N ILE A 52 11.18 1.54 -2.32
CA ILE A 52 12.05 0.84 -3.27
C ILE A 52 11.73 -0.66 -3.14
N THR A 53 10.83 -1.15 -3.98
CA THR A 53 10.70 -2.58 -4.26
C THR A 53 11.69 -2.92 -5.37
N VAL A 54 12.31 -4.09 -5.31
CA VAL A 54 13.21 -4.53 -6.38
C VAL A 54 12.39 -4.73 -7.66
N ASP A 55 12.61 -3.86 -8.63
CA ASP A 55 11.99 -3.89 -9.96
C ASP A 55 13.10 -3.77 -11.01
N ARG A 56 13.45 -4.90 -11.62
CA ARG A 56 14.52 -4.97 -12.63
C ARG A 56 14.22 -4.15 -13.87
N ALA A 57 12.95 -3.93 -14.22
CA ALA A 57 12.59 -3.11 -15.37
C ALA A 57 12.95 -1.63 -15.15
N GLN A 58 12.82 -1.12 -13.93
CA GLN A 58 13.21 0.24 -13.58
C GLN A 58 14.72 0.43 -13.47
N GLY A 59 15.45 -0.63 -13.14
CA GLY A 59 16.91 -0.68 -13.19
C GLY A 59 17.45 -1.09 -14.56
N SER A 60 16.63 -1.06 -15.62
CA SER A 60 17.07 -1.42 -16.97
C SER A 60 18.19 -0.49 -17.46
N GLN A 61 19.05 -1.02 -18.32
CA GLN A 61 20.19 -0.26 -18.86
C GLN A 61 19.75 1.00 -19.61
N GLU A 62 18.60 0.96 -20.30
CA GLU A 62 18.04 2.12 -21.03
C GLU A 62 17.58 3.21 -20.07
N ASN A 63 16.89 2.84 -18.99
CA ASN A 63 16.46 3.80 -17.96
C ASN A 63 17.67 4.44 -17.28
N ILE A 64 18.66 3.66 -16.87
CA ILE A 64 19.90 4.16 -16.26
C ILE A 64 20.68 5.05 -17.22
N SER A 65 20.74 4.70 -18.52
CA SER A 65 21.40 5.52 -19.54
C SER A 65 20.73 6.89 -19.67
N SER A 66 19.41 6.92 -19.74
CA SER A 66 18.63 8.18 -19.82
C SER A 66 18.85 9.06 -18.59
N LEU A 67 18.79 8.48 -17.39
CA LEU A 67 19.06 9.21 -16.13
C LEU A 67 20.51 9.72 -16.06
N SER A 68 21.45 8.94 -16.60
CA SER A 68 22.86 9.36 -16.66
C SER A 68 23.08 10.52 -17.62
N ALA A 69 22.34 10.58 -18.75
CA ALA A 69 22.38 11.72 -19.64
C ALA A 69 21.86 13.02 -18.95
N VAL A 70 20.80 12.92 -18.14
CA VAL A 70 20.29 14.05 -17.32
C VAL A 70 21.36 14.54 -16.35
N ILE A 71 22.04 13.62 -15.65
CA ILE A 71 23.12 13.99 -14.70
C ILE A 71 24.29 14.64 -15.46
N ASN A 72 24.67 14.12 -16.63
CA ASN A 72 25.75 14.71 -17.42
C ASN A 72 25.44 16.14 -17.89
N ALA A 73 24.17 16.41 -18.17
CA ALA A 73 23.73 17.77 -18.51
C ALA A 73 23.72 18.71 -17.28
N ASN A 74 23.45 18.18 -16.08
CA ASN A 74 23.35 18.96 -14.83
C ASN A 74 24.10 18.22 -13.69
N PRO A 75 25.44 18.19 -13.67
CA PRO A 75 26.22 17.37 -12.74
C PRO A 75 26.19 17.85 -11.28
N ASN A 76 25.63 19.03 -11.02
CA ASN A 76 25.47 19.59 -9.68
C ASN A 76 24.02 19.56 -9.16
N ASP A 77 23.11 18.92 -9.91
CA ASP A 77 21.73 18.71 -9.46
C ASP A 77 21.63 17.47 -8.58
N PRO A 78 21.34 17.60 -7.26
CA PRO A 78 21.20 16.45 -6.37
C PRO A 78 20.02 15.54 -6.74
N GLU A 79 18.96 16.08 -7.36
CA GLU A 79 17.76 15.32 -7.73
C GLU A 79 18.08 14.26 -8.79
N GLY A 80 18.90 14.58 -9.79
CA GLY A 80 19.32 13.61 -10.81
C GLY A 80 19.97 12.35 -10.20
N TYR A 81 20.86 12.54 -9.23
CA TYR A 81 21.49 11.43 -8.50
C TYR A 81 20.47 10.68 -7.62
N ASN A 82 19.59 11.37 -6.92
CA ASN A 82 18.56 10.74 -6.11
C ASN A 82 17.63 9.85 -6.95
N VAL A 83 17.20 10.31 -8.13
CA VAL A 83 16.34 9.54 -9.03
C VAL A 83 17.10 8.32 -9.61
N ARG A 84 18.35 8.48 -10.05
CA ARG A 84 19.13 7.35 -10.57
C ARG A 84 19.48 6.35 -9.46
N GLY A 85 19.82 6.82 -8.26
CA GLY A 85 20.03 5.99 -7.08
C GLY A 85 18.79 5.17 -6.73
N THR A 86 17.60 5.77 -6.87
CA THR A 86 16.32 5.05 -6.69
C THR A 86 16.14 3.96 -7.75
N ALA A 87 16.45 4.24 -9.01
CA ALA A 87 16.38 3.25 -10.08
C ALA A 87 17.37 2.08 -9.86
N TYR A 88 18.62 2.38 -9.47
CA TYR A 88 19.58 1.34 -9.08
C TYR A 88 19.09 0.50 -7.90
N GLY A 89 18.52 1.16 -6.87
CA GLY A 89 17.96 0.46 -5.71
C GLY A 89 16.83 -0.51 -6.08
N ARG A 90 15.92 -0.10 -6.96
CA ARG A 90 14.85 -0.94 -7.49
C ARG A 90 15.39 -2.07 -8.37
N GLY A 91 16.47 -1.83 -9.10
CA GLY A 91 17.19 -2.85 -9.88
C GLY A 91 18.01 -3.84 -9.03
N GLY A 92 18.11 -3.61 -7.71
CA GLY A 92 18.93 -4.42 -6.80
C GLY A 92 20.42 -4.06 -6.82
N GLU A 93 20.83 -3.02 -7.55
CA GLU A 93 22.21 -2.55 -7.66
C GLU A 93 22.57 -1.61 -6.48
N PHE A 94 22.49 -2.16 -5.27
CA PHE A 94 22.53 -1.38 -4.02
C PHE A 94 23.81 -0.55 -3.86
N SER A 95 24.97 -1.05 -4.28
CA SER A 95 26.22 -0.27 -4.20
C SER A 95 26.16 1.01 -5.02
N ARG A 96 25.70 0.91 -6.28
CA ARG A 96 25.53 2.07 -7.16
C ARG A 96 24.48 3.04 -6.64
N ALA A 97 23.39 2.52 -6.06
CA ALA A 97 22.36 3.34 -5.41
C ALA A 97 22.95 4.15 -4.25
N LEU A 98 23.78 3.53 -3.41
CA LEU A 98 24.45 4.23 -2.30
C LEU A 98 25.41 5.32 -2.80
N ASP A 99 26.17 5.06 -3.87
CA ASP A 99 27.08 6.06 -4.45
C ASP A 99 26.31 7.30 -4.93
N ASP A 100 25.20 7.08 -5.62
CA ASP A 100 24.33 8.16 -6.09
C ASP A 100 23.68 8.95 -4.93
N PHE A 101 23.11 8.27 -3.94
CA PHE A 101 22.55 8.95 -2.77
C PHE A 101 23.63 9.71 -1.98
N ASN A 102 24.82 9.17 -1.85
CA ASN A 102 25.95 9.86 -1.22
C ASN A 102 26.29 11.15 -1.99
N ARG A 103 26.29 11.08 -3.33
CA ARG A 103 26.54 12.27 -4.16
C ARG A 103 25.41 13.29 -4.03
N ALA A 104 24.14 12.86 -4.03
CA ALA A 104 23.01 13.75 -3.81
C ALA A 104 23.09 14.48 -2.46
N ILE A 105 23.44 13.75 -1.40
CA ILE A 105 23.60 14.29 -0.05
C ILE A 105 24.81 15.23 0.05
N GLN A 106 25.90 14.92 -0.65
CA GLN A 106 27.08 15.79 -0.71
C GLN A 106 26.75 17.13 -1.39
N LEU A 107 25.95 17.10 -2.47
CA LEU A 107 25.51 18.28 -3.19
C LEU A 107 24.48 19.10 -2.39
N ASN A 108 23.58 18.40 -1.69
CA ASN A 108 22.59 19.05 -0.81
C ASN A 108 22.44 18.28 0.50
N PRO A 109 23.17 18.69 1.58
CA PRO A 109 23.07 18.05 2.89
C PRO A 109 21.69 18.20 3.59
N GLN A 110 20.78 18.99 3.04
CA GLN A 110 19.40 19.15 3.52
C GLN A 110 18.38 18.36 2.68
N PHE A 111 18.85 17.49 1.78
CA PHE A 111 17.99 16.69 0.91
C PHE A 111 17.46 15.46 1.65
N TYR A 112 16.43 15.64 2.48
CA TYR A 112 15.88 14.61 3.36
C TYR A 112 15.37 13.37 2.62
N GLN A 113 14.88 13.50 1.37
CA GLN A 113 14.44 12.37 0.56
C GLN A 113 15.60 11.44 0.21
N ALA A 114 16.78 11.98 -0.10
CA ALA A 114 17.95 11.17 -0.41
C ALA A 114 18.40 10.33 0.79
N TYR A 115 18.34 10.89 2.02
CA TYR A 115 18.57 10.11 3.24
C TYR A 115 17.55 8.98 3.39
N ALA A 116 16.26 9.26 3.21
CA ALA A 116 15.22 8.23 3.36
C ALA A 116 15.33 7.12 2.30
N ASN A 117 15.67 7.47 1.07
CA ASN A 117 15.90 6.51 -0.01
C ASN A 117 17.15 5.67 0.25
N ARG A 118 18.23 6.26 0.76
CA ARG A 118 19.43 5.53 1.19
C ARG A 118 19.14 4.60 2.36
N ALA A 119 18.34 5.04 3.33
CA ALA A 119 17.86 4.21 4.43
C ALA A 119 17.14 2.96 3.94
N LEU A 120 16.30 3.10 2.92
CA LEU A 120 15.58 1.97 2.36
C LEU A 120 16.54 0.97 1.68
N VAL A 121 17.58 1.45 1.00
CA VAL A 121 18.65 0.58 0.45
C VAL A 121 19.39 -0.13 1.59
N TYR A 122 19.80 0.58 2.66
CA TYR A 122 20.43 -0.05 3.82
C TYR A 122 19.55 -1.14 4.45
N ARG A 123 18.25 -0.90 4.57
CA ARG A 123 17.32 -1.91 5.07
C ARG A 123 17.32 -3.17 4.19
N ASN A 124 17.26 -3.00 2.86
CA ASN A 124 17.30 -4.13 1.91
C ASN A 124 18.63 -4.89 1.92
N MET A 125 19.71 -4.22 2.32
CA MET A 125 21.03 -4.83 2.53
C MET A 125 21.17 -5.51 3.91
N GLY A 126 20.12 -5.53 4.75
CA GLY A 126 20.19 -6.08 6.10
C GLY A 126 21.00 -5.21 7.08
N LYS A 127 21.08 -3.89 6.85
CA LYS A 127 21.78 -2.90 7.69
C LYS A 127 20.79 -1.98 8.41
N PRO A 128 19.98 -2.50 9.37
CA PRO A 128 18.90 -1.73 9.99
C PRO A 128 19.39 -0.54 10.83
N ALA A 129 20.59 -0.61 11.40
CA ALA A 129 21.16 0.50 12.17
C ALA A 129 21.48 1.70 11.27
N ASP A 130 22.12 1.47 10.12
CA ASP A 130 22.41 2.52 9.14
C ASP A 130 21.13 3.14 8.58
N ALA A 131 20.13 2.29 8.30
CA ALA A 131 18.82 2.74 7.85
C ALA A 131 18.12 3.63 8.90
N ALA A 132 18.14 3.24 10.18
CA ALA A 132 17.56 4.05 11.26
C ALA A 132 18.24 5.41 11.40
N ASN A 133 19.58 5.45 11.28
CA ASN A 133 20.36 6.68 11.32
C ASN A 133 19.96 7.64 10.18
N ASP A 134 19.80 7.13 8.97
CA ASP A 134 19.41 7.93 7.83
C ASP A 134 17.95 8.43 7.95
N TYR A 135 17.01 7.60 8.41
CA TYR A 135 15.66 8.08 8.71
C TYR A 135 15.67 9.15 9.82
N ASN A 136 16.48 8.99 10.86
CA ASN A 136 16.65 10.03 11.88
C ASN A 136 17.14 11.33 11.26
N ARG A 137 18.12 11.26 10.36
CA ARG A 137 18.64 12.45 9.69
C ARG A 137 17.57 13.10 8.80
N ALA A 138 16.82 12.33 8.04
CA ALA A 138 15.69 12.84 7.24
C ALA A 138 14.68 13.59 8.12
N LEU A 139 14.32 13.02 9.29
CA LEU A 139 13.37 13.62 10.24
C LEU A 139 13.91 14.84 10.98
N GLN A 140 15.23 14.94 11.21
CA GLN A 140 15.87 16.15 11.72
C GLN A 140 15.76 17.31 10.73
N ILE A 141 15.84 17.01 9.43
CA ILE A 141 15.74 18.01 8.36
C ILE A 141 14.26 18.36 8.11
N ASN A 142 13.40 17.38 8.00
CA ASN A 142 11.96 17.54 7.80
C ASN A 142 11.16 16.67 8.78
N ALA A 143 10.73 17.28 9.88
CA ALA A 143 9.93 16.61 10.92
C ALA A 143 8.49 16.23 10.47
N ASN A 144 8.08 16.61 9.27
CA ASN A 144 6.77 16.29 8.72
C ASN A 144 6.85 15.27 7.57
N TYR A 145 7.97 14.54 7.45
CA TYR A 145 8.15 13.55 6.41
C TYR A 145 7.65 12.19 6.89
N ASP A 146 6.40 11.85 6.56
CA ASP A 146 5.70 10.64 6.99
C ASP A 146 6.39 9.35 6.53
N VAL A 147 6.96 9.32 5.31
CA VAL A 147 7.71 8.17 4.76
C VAL A 147 8.85 7.75 5.68
N ALA A 148 9.58 8.71 6.26
CA ALA A 148 10.69 8.40 7.16
C ALA A 148 10.19 7.83 8.51
N TYR A 149 9.07 8.32 9.04
CA TYR A 149 8.42 7.71 10.21
C TYR A 149 7.98 6.28 9.91
N ILE A 150 7.33 6.01 8.76
CA ILE A 150 6.91 4.67 8.38
C ILE A 150 8.12 3.73 8.24
N GLY A 151 9.17 4.20 7.58
CA GLY A 151 10.40 3.43 7.39
C GLY A 151 11.07 3.08 8.71
N ARG A 152 11.24 4.05 9.61
CA ARG A 152 11.84 3.87 10.92
C ARG A 152 10.96 3.04 11.86
N GLY A 153 9.65 3.25 11.84
CA GLY A 153 8.68 2.47 12.57
C GLY A 153 8.74 0.97 12.22
N ASN A 154 8.91 0.64 10.94
CA ASN A 154 9.11 -0.75 10.51
C ASN A 154 10.41 -1.36 11.07
N ILE A 155 11.52 -0.59 11.10
CA ILE A 155 12.78 -1.04 11.69
C ILE A 155 12.59 -1.30 13.19
N TYR A 156 11.96 -0.39 13.92
CA TYR A 156 11.69 -0.54 15.35
C TYR A 156 10.80 -1.74 15.64
N ARG A 157 9.75 -1.94 14.82
CA ARG A 157 8.86 -3.11 14.97
C ARG A 157 9.64 -4.43 14.79
N GLN A 158 10.47 -4.54 13.77
CA GLN A 158 11.30 -5.72 13.52
C GLN A 158 12.33 -5.95 14.63
N ALA A 159 12.82 -4.89 15.27
CA ALA A 159 13.72 -4.96 16.42
C ALA A 159 12.99 -5.20 17.75
N GLY A 160 11.67 -5.44 17.76
CA GLY A 160 10.88 -5.62 18.98
C GLY A 160 10.64 -4.34 19.79
N ARG A 161 11.06 -3.17 19.27
CA ARG A 161 10.87 -1.85 19.88
C ARG A 161 9.45 -1.34 19.60
N THR A 162 8.47 -2.04 20.15
CA THR A 162 7.06 -1.90 19.82
C THR A 162 6.48 -0.51 20.13
N ASN A 163 6.92 0.12 21.23
CA ASN A 163 6.42 1.44 21.60
C ASN A 163 6.95 2.54 20.67
N GLU A 164 8.21 2.48 20.31
CA GLU A 164 8.81 3.42 19.38
C GLU A 164 8.21 3.27 17.98
N ALA A 165 8.00 2.04 17.55
CA ALA A 165 7.31 1.75 16.29
C ALA A 165 5.88 2.33 16.29
N PHE A 166 5.13 2.14 17.37
CA PHE A 166 3.79 2.68 17.54
C PHE A 166 3.77 4.21 17.44
N ASN A 167 4.72 4.88 18.10
CA ASN A 167 4.84 6.33 18.06
C ASN A 167 5.13 6.84 16.64
N ASP A 168 6.02 6.15 15.92
CA ASP A 168 6.37 6.51 14.56
C ASP A 168 5.17 6.34 13.61
N PHE A 169 4.48 5.20 13.64
CA PHE A 169 3.27 5.02 12.82
C PHE A 169 2.16 6.01 13.18
N ASN A 170 1.95 6.31 14.46
CA ASN A 170 1.01 7.35 14.90
C ASN A 170 1.40 8.71 14.33
N ARG A 171 2.69 9.06 14.36
CA ARG A 171 3.13 10.35 13.84
C ARG A 171 2.89 10.46 12.33
N ALA A 172 3.19 9.40 11.56
CA ALA A 172 2.86 9.36 10.14
C ALA A 172 1.35 9.55 9.89
N ILE A 173 0.49 8.89 10.68
CA ILE A 173 -0.97 9.01 10.56
C ILE A 173 -1.44 10.43 10.92
N GLN A 174 -0.89 11.06 11.96
CA GLN A 174 -1.20 12.45 12.32
C GLN A 174 -0.79 13.46 11.23
N LEU A 175 0.19 13.13 10.41
CA LEU A 175 0.59 13.90 9.23
C LEU A 175 -0.34 13.69 8.03
N ASN A 176 -1.47 12.99 8.20
CA ASN A 176 -2.44 12.66 7.17
C ASN A 176 -1.84 11.86 6.01
N THR A 177 -0.93 10.92 6.32
CA THR A 177 -0.36 10.04 5.30
C THR A 177 -1.43 9.30 4.50
N THR A 178 -1.23 9.20 3.20
CA THR A 178 -2.01 8.33 2.30
C THR A 178 -1.38 6.94 2.13
N ASP A 179 -0.27 6.69 2.82
CA ASP A 179 0.43 5.41 2.77
C ASP A 179 -0.21 4.39 3.72
N GLY A 180 -0.87 3.38 3.16
CA GLY A 180 -1.52 2.31 3.92
C GLY A 180 -0.59 1.55 4.87
N ARG A 181 0.73 1.59 4.63
CA ARG A 181 1.74 0.90 5.47
C ARG A 181 1.80 1.45 6.90
N ALA A 182 1.48 2.73 7.12
CA ALA A 182 1.41 3.30 8.48
C ALA A 182 0.31 2.62 9.29
N TYR A 183 -0.88 2.50 8.72
CA TYR A 183 -2.01 1.83 9.35
C TYR A 183 -1.75 0.32 9.49
N HIS A 184 -1.24 -0.35 8.45
CA HIS A 184 -0.87 -1.76 8.54
C HIS A 184 0.14 -1.99 9.69
N GLY A 185 1.20 -1.20 9.75
CA GLY A 185 2.22 -1.31 10.81
C GLY A 185 1.66 -1.10 12.21
N ARG A 186 0.76 -0.12 12.41
CA ARG A 186 0.11 0.12 13.70
C ARG A 186 -0.90 -0.98 14.05
N GLY A 187 -1.64 -1.48 13.05
CA GLY A 187 -2.55 -2.61 13.20
C GLY A 187 -1.85 -3.87 13.69
N LEU A 188 -0.66 -4.19 13.17
CA LEU A 188 0.16 -5.28 13.69
C LEU A 188 0.56 -5.09 15.17
N ILE A 189 0.80 -3.85 15.59
CA ILE A 189 1.09 -3.56 17.00
C ILE A 189 -0.16 -3.72 17.86
N PHE A 190 -1.33 -3.29 17.40
CA PHE A 190 -2.59 -3.54 18.08
C PHE A 190 -2.86 -5.04 18.25
N GLN A 191 -2.60 -5.85 17.21
CA GLN A 191 -2.68 -7.33 17.32
C GLN A 191 -1.77 -7.88 18.42
N LEU A 192 -0.48 -7.47 18.44
CA LEU A 192 0.46 -7.90 19.49
C LEU A 192 -0.01 -7.53 20.90
N ARG A 193 -0.81 -6.48 21.04
CA ARG A 193 -1.40 -6.05 22.31
C ARG A 193 -2.76 -6.70 22.61
N GLY A 194 -3.24 -7.59 21.73
CA GLY A 194 -4.59 -8.20 21.85
C GLY A 194 -5.75 -7.24 21.56
N GLN A 195 -5.46 -6.07 21.00
CA GLN A 195 -6.44 -5.02 20.68
C GLN A 195 -7.01 -5.23 19.29
N HIS A 196 -7.73 -6.36 19.09
CA HIS A 196 -8.14 -6.84 17.77
C HIS A 196 -9.12 -5.93 17.05
N ASP A 197 -10.05 -5.25 17.75
CA ASP A 197 -10.99 -4.30 17.12
C ASP A 197 -10.21 -3.11 16.49
N GLN A 198 -9.26 -2.53 17.23
CA GLN A 198 -8.42 -1.43 16.74
C GLN A 198 -7.52 -1.90 15.59
N ALA A 199 -7.05 -3.14 15.63
CA ALA A 199 -6.28 -3.73 14.54
C ALA A 199 -7.14 -3.86 13.26
N ILE A 200 -8.41 -4.30 13.38
CA ILE A 200 -9.36 -4.41 12.26
C ILE A 200 -9.62 -3.04 11.62
N ASP A 201 -9.80 -1.99 12.43
CA ASP A 201 -10.00 -0.63 11.94
C ASP A 201 -8.78 -0.16 11.13
N ASP A 202 -7.59 -0.35 11.67
CA ASP A 202 -6.33 0.03 11.03
C ASP A 202 -6.06 -0.77 9.75
N PHE A 203 -6.25 -2.09 9.75
CA PHE A 203 -6.13 -2.89 8.54
C PHE A 203 -7.17 -2.51 7.49
N SER A 204 -8.40 -2.21 7.90
CA SER A 204 -9.45 -1.74 6.99
C SER A 204 -9.07 -0.41 6.33
N LYS A 205 -8.44 0.49 7.10
CA LYS A 205 -7.90 1.74 6.55
C LYS A 205 -6.74 1.47 5.60
N ALA A 206 -5.82 0.56 5.96
CA ALA A 206 -4.71 0.15 5.08
C ALA A 206 -5.22 -0.42 3.74
N ILE A 207 -6.25 -1.27 3.78
CA ILE A 207 -6.92 -1.83 2.60
C ILE A 207 -7.53 -0.72 1.74
N SER A 208 -8.20 0.26 2.35
CA SER A 208 -8.82 1.37 1.62
C SER A 208 -7.79 2.24 0.87
N LEU A 209 -6.59 2.38 1.43
CA LEU A 209 -5.49 3.16 0.84
C LEU A 209 -4.66 2.34 -0.15
N SER A 210 -4.56 1.03 0.05
CA SER A 210 -3.73 0.13 -0.76
C SER A 210 -4.49 -1.18 -1.04
N PRO A 211 -5.54 -1.17 -1.86
CA PRO A 211 -6.44 -2.33 -2.04
C PRO A 211 -5.78 -3.53 -2.73
N GLY A 212 -4.61 -3.34 -3.35
CA GLY A 212 -3.83 -4.39 -4.00
C GLY A 212 -2.81 -5.10 -3.11
N SER A 213 -2.73 -4.76 -1.82
CA SER A 213 -1.77 -5.37 -0.88
C SER A 213 -2.43 -6.53 -0.12
N PRO A 214 -1.91 -7.77 -0.19
CA PRO A 214 -2.50 -8.92 0.50
C PRO A 214 -2.27 -8.91 2.02
N GLU A 215 -1.20 -8.27 2.50
CA GLU A 215 -0.78 -8.29 3.90
C GLU A 215 -1.84 -7.72 4.87
N PRO A 216 -2.50 -6.58 4.60
CA PRO A 216 -3.54 -6.06 5.49
C PRO A 216 -4.77 -6.98 5.57
N TYR A 217 -5.11 -7.72 4.49
CA TYR A 217 -6.18 -8.72 4.54
C TYR A 217 -5.79 -9.88 5.45
N ASN A 218 -4.57 -10.42 5.32
CA ASN A 218 -4.08 -11.44 6.26
C ASN A 218 -4.12 -10.94 7.70
N GLY A 219 -3.63 -9.74 7.97
CA GLY A 219 -3.65 -9.13 9.30
C GLY A 219 -5.07 -9.01 9.86
N ARG A 220 -6.02 -8.51 9.06
CA ARG A 220 -7.41 -8.36 9.48
C ARG A 220 -8.08 -9.71 9.73
N GLY A 221 -7.85 -10.66 8.84
CA GLY A 221 -8.34 -12.04 9.00
C GLY A 221 -7.86 -12.69 10.30
N ILE A 222 -6.59 -12.52 10.68
CA ILE A 222 -6.07 -13.00 11.96
C ILE A 222 -6.79 -12.36 13.14
N SER A 223 -7.08 -11.05 13.07
CA SER A 223 -7.86 -10.37 14.11
C SER A 223 -9.29 -10.88 14.18
N TYR A 224 -9.94 -11.18 13.05
CA TYR A 224 -11.26 -11.80 13.02
C TYR A 224 -11.26 -13.21 13.64
N VAL A 225 -10.23 -14.04 13.38
CA VAL A 225 -10.08 -15.36 14.04
C VAL A 225 -10.00 -15.20 15.54
N ALA A 226 -9.23 -14.23 16.04
CA ALA A 226 -9.10 -13.97 17.48
C ALA A 226 -10.44 -13.56 18.14
N LEU A 227 -11.31 -12.89 17.40
CA LEU A 227 -12.67 -12.50 17.82
C LEU A 227 -13.74 -13.56 17.48
N ASN A 228 -13.33 -14.76 17.06
CA ASN A 228 -14.23 -15.87 16.64
C ASN A 228 -15.15 -15.50 15.47
N ASN A 229 -14.76 -14.58 14.63
CA ASN A 229 -15.47 -14.21 13.41
C ASN A 229 -14.85 -14.94 12.19
N ASP A 230 -15.07 -16.26 12.15
CA ASP A 230 -14.46 -17.14 11.16
C ASP A 230 -14.92 -16.86 9.71
N ASP A 231 -16.11 -16.28 9.50
CA ASP A 231 -16.63 -15.98 8.17
C ASP A 231 -15.88 -14.80 7.54
N ASN A 232 -15.71 -13.71 8.27
CA ASN A 232 -14.94 -12.56 7.80
C ASN A 232 -13.44 -12.91 7.66
N ALA A 233 -12.89 -13.71 8.58
CA ALA A 233 -11.52 -14.19 8.48
C ALA A 233 -11.31 -14.99 7.19
N PHE A 234 -12.22 -15.90 6.87
CA PHE A 234 -12.14 -16.74 5.68
C PHE A 234 -12.22 -15.89 4.39
N ALA A 235 -13.09 -14.90 4.35
CA ALA A 235 -13.20 -13.99 3.21
C ALA A 235 -11.88 -13.22 2.99
N ASP A 236 -11.28 -12.71 4.06
CA ASP A 236 -10.02 -11.96 4.00
C ASP A 236 -8.84 -12.84 3.55
N PHE A 237 -8.71 -14.07 4.08
CA PHE A 237 -7.65 -14.98 3.65
C PHE A 237 -7.80 -15.42 2.19
N ASN A 238 -9.03 -15.65 1.72
CA ASN A 238 -9.29 -15.93 0.31
C ASN A 238 -8.88 -14.73 -0.55
N ARG A 239 -9.22 -13.50 -0.11
CA ARG A 239 -8.85 -12.30 -0.86
C ARG A 239 -7.33 -12.12 -0.94
N ALA A 240 -6.59 -12.40 0.13
CA ALA A 240 -5.13 -12.39 0.13
C ALA A 240 -4.54 -13.44 -0.83
N ILE A 241 -5.12 -14.66 -0.88
CA ILE A 241 -4.70 -15.72 -1.80
C ILE A 241 -5.00 -15.35 -3.26
N GLU A 242 -6.16 -14.75 -3.57
CA GLU A 242 -6.49 -14.26 -4.90
C GLU A 242 -5.50 -13.23 -5.42
N MET A 243 -4.99 -12.38 -4.54
CA MET A 243 -3.99 -11.37 -4.88
C MET A 243 -2.60 -11.96 -5.08
N ASN A 244 -2.22 -12.91 -4.23
CA ASN A 244 -0.93 -13.58 -4.30
C ASN A 244 -1.03 -14.99 -3.70
N ASP A 245 -1.13 -15.99 -4.56
CA ASP A 245 -1.24 -17.39 -4.21
C ASP A 245 0.08 -18.04 -3.73
N LYS A 246 1.19 -17.29 -3.76
CA LYS A 246 2.52 -17.76 -3.33
C LYS A 246 2.84 -17.45 -1.87
N ILE A 247 1.93 -16.85 -1.13
CA ILE A 247 2.11 -16.53 0.29
C ILE A 247 1.67 -17.73 1.14
N ALA A 248 2.61 -18.49 1.70
CA ALA A 248 2.36 -19.65 2.54
C ALA A 248 1.47 -19.33 3.75
N GLU A 249 1.66 -18.15 4.36
CA GLU A 249 0.86 -17.68 5.49
C GLU A 249 -0.63 -17.61 5.17
N SER A 250 -1.01 -17.06 4.00
CA SER A 250 -2.42 -16.93 3.61
C SER A 250 -3.11 -18.28 3.52
N TRP A 251 -2.45 -19.28 2.95
CA TRP A 251 -2.95 -20.64 2.86
C TRP A 251 -3.06 -21.32 4.23
N ALA A 252 -2.08 -21.13 5.09
CA ALA A 252 -2.13 -21.67 6.45
C ALA A 252 -3.23 -21.04 7.29
N ASN A 253 -3.46 -19.74 7.14
CA ASN A 253 -4.54 -19.02 7.83
C ASN A 253 -5.91 -19.46 7.31
N GLN A 254 -6.09 -19.64 6.00
CA GLN A 254 -7.31 -20.25 5.44
C GLN A 254 -7.53 -21.66 6.01
N ALA A 255 -6.47 -22.46 6.08
CA ALA A 255 -6.52 -23.82 6.61
C ALA A 255 -6.96 -23.84 8.08
N LEU A 256 -6.48 -22.89 8.89
CA LEU A 256 -6.90 -22.74 10.28
C LEU A 256 -8.43 -22.54 10.39
N VAL A 257 -9.03 -21.73 9.51
CA VAL A 257 -10.49 -21.56 9.53
C VAL A 257 -11.22 -22.84 9.13
N TYR A 258 -10.74 -23.60 8.14
CA TYR A 258 -11.30 -24.93 7.82
C TYR A 258 -11.19 -25.89 9.02
N GLU A 259 -10.03 -25.91 9.72
CA GLU A 259 -9.82 -26.74 10.90
C GLU A 259 -10.82 -26.37 12.03
N ARG A 260 -11.01 -25.07 12.31
CA ARG A 260 -11.98 -24.56 13.28
C ARG A 260 -13.43 -24.95 12.95
N ARG A 261 -13.77 -25.01 11.66
CA ARG A 261 -15.08 -25.46 11.16
C ARG A 261 -15.23 -27.00 11.12
N GLY A 262 -14.21 -27.74 11.56
CA GLY A 262 -14.21 -29.21 11.56
C GLY A 262 -13.92 -29.87 10.21
N ASP A 263 -13.66 -29.10 9.15
CA ASP A 263 -13.33 -29.61 7.83
C ASP A 263 -11.84 -29.94 7.73
N LYS A 264 -11.47 -31.06 8.35
CA LYS A 264 -10.08 -31.52 8.38
C LYS A 264 -9.52 -31.82 7.00
N SER A 265 -10.36 -32.29 6.05
CA SER A 265 -9.93 -32.58 4.69
C SER A 265 -9.49 -31.33 3.93
N ARG A 266 -10.28 -30.25 3.95
CA ARG A 266 -9.90 -28.99 3.32
C ARG A 266 -8.74 -28.33 4.07
N ALA A 267 -8.74 -28.35 5.40
CA ALA A 267 -7.64 -27.87 6.21
C ALA A 267 -6.31 -28.51 5.83
N TYR A 268 -6.27 -29.87 5.77
CA TYR A 268 -5.07 -30.61 5.37
C TYR A 268 -4.55 -30.22 3.99
N ARG A 269 -5.44 -30.04 3.01
CA ARG A 269 -5.03 -29.61 1.65
C ARG A 269 -4.40 -28.23 1.65
N SER A 270 -5.03 -27.25 2.32
CA SER A 270 -4.51 -25.87 2.38
C SER A 270 -3.21 -25.78 3.19
N TYR A 271 -3.09 -26.48 4.34
CA TYR A 271 -1.82 -26.58 5.07
C TYR A 271 -0.72 -27.24 4.23
N SER A 272 -1.02 -28.33 3.54
CA SER A 272 -0.06 -29.00 2.66
C SER A 272 0.37 -28.11 1.50
N HIS A 273 -0.51 -27.24 1.01
CA HIS A 273 -0.15 -26.25 0.01
C HIS A 273 0.81 -25.20 0.58
N ALA A 274 0.53 -24.69 1.78
CA ALA A 274 1.42 -23.74 2.47
C ALA A 274 2.82 -24.36 2.71
N VAL A 275 2.90 -25.63 3.12
CA VAL A 275 4.19 -26.34 3.29
C VAL A 275 4.95 -26.49 1.96
N ARG A 276 4.27 -26.65 0.82
CA ARG A 276 4.96 -26.68 -0.48
C ARG A 276 5.53 -25.33 -0.86
N LEU A 277 4.86 -24.23 -0.47
CA LEU A 277 5.33 -22.85 -0.72
C LEU A 277 6.50 -22.47 0.19
N ASP A 278 6.41 -22.82 1.48
CA ASP A 278 7.48 -22.66 2.47
C ASP A 278 7.61 -23.92 3.34
N PRO A 279 8.59 -24.78 3.04
CA PRO A 279 8.82 -26.01 3.80
C PRO A 279 9.25 -25.78 5.26
N ASN A 280 9.61 -24.57 5.64
CA ASN A 280 10.03 -24.21 6.99
C ASN A 280 8.93 -23.50 7.79
N TYR A 281 7.77 -23.23 7.18
CA TYR A 281 6.68 -22.51 7.84
C TYR A 281 5.98 -23.38 8.87
N LYS A 282 6.45 -23.29 10.10
CA LYS A 282 6.03 -24.15 11.22
C LYS A 282 4.52 -24.23 11.44
N PRO A 283 3.72 -23.12 11.39
CA PRO A 283 2.28 -23.22 11.57
C PRO A 283 1.60 -24.13 10.54
N ALA A 284 2.07 -24.15 9.28
CA ALA A 284 1.54 -25.02 8.25
C ALA A 284 1.93 -26.48 8.46
N ILE A 285 3.18 -26.74 8.86
CA ILE A 285 3.68 -28.09 9.17
C ILE A 285 2.86 -28.71 10.31
N ASP A 286 2.72 -27.99 11.41
CA ASP A 286 1.99 -28.45 12.59
C ASP A 286 0.49 -28.65 12.28
N GLY A 287 -0.10 -27.73 11.49
CA GLY A 287 -1.49 -27.81 11.04
C GLY A 287 -1.75 -29.03 10.12
N ALA A 288 -0.85 -29.28 9.16
CA ALA A 288 -0.93 -30.46 8.30
C ALA A 288 -0.85 -31.77 9.11
N ALA A 289 0.03 -31.82 10.11
CA ALA A 289 0.15 -32.99 10.99
C ALA A 289 -1.13 -33.25 11.78
N ARG A 290 -1.77 -32.21 12.35
CA ARG A 290 -3.01 -32.33 13.12
C ARG A 290 -4.20 -32.75 12.27
N THR A 291 -4.24 -32.37 11.00
CA THR A 291 -5.40 -32.55 10.12
C THR A 291 -5.26 -33.75 9.17
N ARG A 292 -4.09 -34.43 9.15
CA ARG A 292 -3.77 -35.55 8.24
C ARG A 292 -4.76 -36.72 8.30
N SER A 293 -5.31 -37.03 9.46
CA SER A 293 -6.27 -38.13 9.65
C SER A 293 -7.64 -37.89 9.03
N GLY A 294 -7.96 -36.61 8.67
CA GLY A 294 -9.21 -36.24 8.01
C GLY A 294 -9.14 -36.29 6.48
N GLY A 295 -7.95 -36.54 5.90
CA GLY A 295 -7.75 -36.58 4.44
C GLY A 295 -7.99 -37.94 3.78
N ASN A 296 -8.27 -38.98 4.56
CA ASN A 296 -8.46 -40.38 4.07
C ASN A 296 -9.92 -40.86 4.12
N SER A 297 -10.89 -39.93 4.27
CA SER A 297 -12.32 -40.29 4.26
C SER A 297 -13.05 -39.72 3.05
#